data_d4fe0297ae5b463a08e0c08b52c2a646
#
_entry.id   d4fe0297ae5b463a08e0c08b52c2a646
#
_cell.length_a   1.000
_cell.length_b   1.000
_cell.length_c   1.000
_cell.angle_alpha   90.00
_cell.angle_beta   90.00
_cell.angle_gamma   90.00
#
_symmetry.space_group_name_H-M   'P 1'
#
loop_
_entity.id
_entity.type
_entity.pdbx_description
1 polymer ?
#
loop_
_entity_poly.entity_id
_entity_poly.type
_entity_poly.pdbx_seq_one_letter_code
_entity_poly.pdbx_strand_id
1 'polypeptide(L)'
;MNDNGNIIWVASYPKSGNTWIRSIITSILYTKQGNFNFDLIKKIDQFETLKNFEFLKQNNIDHFEQLNKMNIVSQYWLEAQKKLINKNKILFFKTHSANYAYDNLFFANNETTKGCIYIIRDPRDIIISYSKFLGISIEEMVKIITLKENKIYGSTKKIGVFLTRWDYHVASWIRINKPKMILKYEDMLLNPRQTILQIAKFLIEDLGIKINLDEEKINNILLTTSFSKLKDDEEKLGFFESSKNSVFFRSGKKNQWRDILTKKQQLYIEQSFKQYMTMYEYI
;
A
#
# COMPACT_ATOMS: atom_id res chain seq x y z
N MET A 1 -27.54 -0.38 -11.80
CA MET A 1 -27.01 0.59 -10.80
C MET A 1 -25.75 1.17 -11.39
N ASN A 2 -25.67 2.48 -11.60
CA ASN A 2 -24.47 3.12 -12.13
C ASN A 2 -23.36 3.02 -11.07
N ASP A 3 -22.42 2.11 -11.28
CA ASP A 3 -21.26 1.89 -10.42
C ASP A 3 -20.21 2.96 -10.78
N ASN A 4 -20.39 4.15 -10.21
CA ASN A 4 -19.67 5.36 -10.62
C ASN A 4 -18.27 5.51 -9.96
N GLY A 5 -17.84 4.57 -9.16
CA GLY A 5 -16.51 4.62 -8.55
C GLY A 5 -15.40 4.37 -9.59
N ASN A 6 -14.41 5.26 -9.63
CA ASN A 6 -13.30 5.19 -10.60
C ASN A 6 -11.94 4.96 -9.96
N ILE A 7 -11.87 4.93 -8.63
CA ILE A 7 -10.59 4.76 -7.90
C ILE A 7 -10.34 3.28 -7.62
N ILE A 8 -9.16 2.82 -8.00
CA ILE A 8 -8.62 1.52 -7.63
C ILE A 8 -7.50 1.76 -6.61
N TRP A 9 -7.70 1.21 -5.42
CA TRP A 9 -6.75 1.35 -4.32
C TRP A 9 -5.68 0.26 -4.37
N VAL A 10 -4.41 0.66 -4.29
CA VAL A 10 -3.28 -0.22 -4.00
C VAL A 10 -2.90 0.02 -2.55
N ALA A 11 -3.53 -0.72 -1.66
CA ALA A 11 -3.49 -0.49 -0.22
C ALA A 11 -2.63 -1.52 0.51
N SER A 12 -1.95 -1.11 1.56
CA SER A 12 -1.17 -2.01 2.41
C SER A 12 -0.75 -1.34 3.70
N TYR A 13 -0.50 -2.13 4.74
CA TYR A 13 0.33 -1.65 5.84
C TYR A 13 1.74 -1.30 5.33
N PRO A 14 2.46 -0.30 5.91
CA PRO A 14 3.82 0.01 5.46
C PRO A 14 4.74 -1.22 5.45
N LYS A 15 5.67 -1.27 4.48
CA LYS A 15 6.66 -2.35 4.32
C LYS A 15 6.10 -3.73 3.96
N SER A 16 4.86 -3.79 3.44
CA SER A 16 4.24 -5.04 2.96
C SER A 16 4.48 -5.35 1.47
N GLY A 17 5.29 -4.56 0.74
CA GLY A 17 5.57 -4.80 -0.68
C GLY A 17 4.75 -3.95 -1.66
N ASN A 18 4.12 -2.86 -1.20
CA ASN A 18 3.31 -1.97 -2.04
C ASN A 18 4.05 -1.48 -3.29
N THR A 19 5.30 -1.05 -3.15
CA THR A 19 6.12 -0.56 -4.27
C THR A 19 6.37 -1.64 -5.32
N TRP A 20 6.60 -2.88 -4.88
CA TRP A 20 6.78 -4.00 -5.80
C TRP A 20 5.51 -4.30 -6.61
N ILE A 21 4.35 -4.33 -5.95
CA ILE A 21 3.06 -4.51 -6.68
C ILE A 21 2.80 -3.34 -7.62
N ARG A 22 3.12 -2.11 -7.22
CA ARG A 22 2.99 -0.94 -8.12
C ARG A 22 3.91 -1.05 -9.33
N SER A 23 5.13 -1.57 -9.17
CA SER A 23 6.02 -1.79 -10.33
C SER A 23 5.42 -2.78 -11.31
N ILE A 24 4.81 -3.86 -10.84
CA ILE A 24 4.11 -4.85 -11.67
C ILE A 24 2.89 -4.22 -12.36
N ILE A 25 2.00 -3.58 -11.60
CA ILE A 25 0.78 -2.96 -12.14
C ILE A 25 1.11 -1.90 -13.18
N THR A 26 2.10 -1.04 -12.90
CA THR A 26 2.49 0.01 -13.84
C THR A 26 3.13 -0.55 -15.11
N SER A 27 3.89 -1.63 -15.01
CA SER A 27 4.43 -2.32 -16.18
C SER A 27 3.32 -2.95 -17.03
N ILE A 28 2.31 -3.56 -16.39
CA ILE A 28 1.16 -4.11 -17.10
C ILE A 28 0.40 -3.01 -17.86
N LEU A 29 0.11 -1.89 -17.20
CA LEU A 29 -0.84 -0.87 -17.70
C LEU A 29 -0.19 0.19 -18.59
N TYR A 30 1.04 0.57 -18.33
CA TYR A 30 1.65 1.78 -18.93
C TYR A 30 2.85 1.49 -19.81
N THR A 31 3.17 0.22 -20.09
CA THR A 31 4.20 -0.16 -21.04
C THR A 31 3.65 -1.07 -22.13
N LYS A 32 4.25 -1.02 -23.31
CA LYS A 32 3.93 -1.96 -24.38
C LYS A 32 4.56 -3.34 -24.15
N GLN A 33 5.83 -3.35 -23.76
CA GLN A 33 6.66 -4.56 -23.64
C GLN A 33 6.87 -5.06 -22.21
N GLY A 34 6.34 -4.38 -21.18
CA GLY A 34 6.48 -4.81 -19.79
C GLY A 34 7.73 -4.28 -19.06
N ASN A 35 8.60 -3.51 -19.72
CA ASN A 35 9.82 -3.01 -19.11
C ASN A 35 9.54 -1.94 -18.05
N PHE A 36 9.92 -2.20 -16.81
CA PHE A 36 9.77 -1.30 -15.68
C PHE A 36 10.94 -0.31 -15.58
N ASN A 37 10.63 0.89 -15.12
CA ASN A 37 11.59 1.84 -14.54
C ASN A 37 10.93 2.64 -13.40
N PHE A 38 11.71 3.33 -12.55
CA PHE A 38 11.18 4.02 -11.39
C PHE A 38 10.25 5.21 -11.69
N ASP A 39 10.30 5.79 -12.88
CA ASP A 39 9.36 6.85 -13.25
C ASP A 39 7.93 6.34 -13.40
N LEU A 40 7.75 5.07 -13.74
CA LEU A 40 6.44 4.45 -13.83
C LEU A 40 5.70 4.41 -12.48
N ILE A 41 6.42 4.35 -11.36
CA ILE A 41 5.83 4.37 -10.01
C ILE A 41 4.98 5.63 -9.79
N LYS A 42 5.37 6.75 -10.39
CA LYS A 42 4.63 8.03 -10.31
C LYS A 42 3.25 7.98 -10.97
N LYS A 43 2.96 6.95 -11.80
CA LYS A 43 1.62 6.73 -12.39
C LYS A 43 0.60 6.23 -11.37
N ILE A 44 1.06 5.62 -10.26
CA ILE A 44 0.24 5.21 -9.12
C ILE A 44 0.80 5.96 -7.90
N ASP A 45 0.45 7.24 -7.80
CA ASP A 45 0.93 8.12 -6.74
C ASP A 45 0.19 7.87 -5.42
N GLN A 46 0.73 8.37 -4.34
CA GLN A 46 0.09 8.28 -3.03
C GLN A 46 -1.08 9.25 -2.95
N PHE A 47 -2.25 8.75 -2.49
CA PHE A 47 -3.46 9.57 -2.37
C PHE A 47 -3.27 10.74 -1.39
N GLU A 48 -2.55 10.52 -0.29
CA GLU A 48 -2.33 11.50 0.78
C GLU A 48 -1.34 12.62 0.41
N THR A 49 -1.09 12.87 -0.88
CA THR A 49 -0.31 14.03 -1.33
C THR A 49 -1.13 15.32 -1.25
N LEU A 50 -0.50 16.42 -0.81
CA LEU A 50 -1.18 17.73 -0.66
C LEU A 50 -1.84 18.21 -1.94
N LYS A 51 -1.32 17.88 -3.12
CA LYS A 51 -1.94 18.23 -4.41
C LYS A 51 -3.39 17.72 -4.55
N ASN A 52 -3.73 16.59 -3.93
CA ASN A 52 -5.08 16.05 -3.96
C ASN A 52 -6.03 16.78 -3.00
N PHE A 53 -5.48 17.64 -2.15
CA PHE A 53 -6.19 18.41 -1.11
C PHE A 53 -6.01 19.92 -1.29
N GLU A 54 -5.58 20.40 -2.46
CA GLU A 54 -5.33 21.83 -2.73
C GLU A 54 -6.56 22.71 -2.53
N PHE A 55 -7.76 22.18 -2.71
CA PHE A 55 -9.01 22.88 -2.45
C PHE A 55 -9.17 23.32 -0.98
N LEU A 56 -8.47 22.70 -0.04
CA LEU A 56 -8.50 23.07 1.37
C LEU A 56 -7.88 24.46 1.63
N LYS A 57 -6.96 24.92 0.76
CA LYS A 57 -6.39 26.27 0.84
C LYS A 57 -7.47 27.35 0.72
N GLN A 58 -8.51 27.10 -0.07
CA GLN A 58 -9.64 28.01 -0.24
C GLN A 58 -10.50 28.11 1.02
N ASN A 59 -10.43 27.11 1.90
CA ASN A 59 -11.16 27.03 3.15
C ASN A 59 -10.32 27.49 4.36
N ASN A 60 -9.18 28.16 4.15
CA ASN A 60 -8.21 28.55 5.19
C ASN A 60 -7.69 27.36 6.04
N ILE A 61 -7.72 26.15 5.48
CA ILE A 61 -7.18 24.92 6.09
C ILE A 61 -5.88 24.57 5.38
N ASP A 62 -4.87 25.41 5.51
CA ASP A 62 -3.56 25.20 4.89
C ASP A 62 -2.44 24.92 5.89
N HIS A 63 -2.75 25.02 7.19
CA HIS A 63 -1.76 24.79 8.22
C HIS A 63 -1.43 23.30 8.35
N PHE A 64 -0.15 22.96 8.15
CA PHE A 64 0.42 21.64 8.30
C PHE A 64 -0.06 20.90 9.56
N GLU A 65 -0.19 21.61 10.70
CA GLU A 65 -0.69 21.04 11.94
C GLU A 65 -2.13 20.55 11.84
N GLN A 66 -3.00 21.24 11.10
CA GLN A 66 -4.40 20.85 10.92
C GLN A 66 -4.51 19.59 10.05
N LEU A 67 -3.72 19.52 8.96
CA LEU A 67 -3.71 18.37 8.06
C LEU A 67 -3.07 17.10 8.65
N ASN A 68 -2.55 17.18 9.87
CA ASN A 68 -2.10 16.06 10.67
C ASN A 68 -3.09 15.62 11.76
N LYS A 69 -4.17 16.40 11.97
CA LYS A 69 -5.24 16.05 12.92
C LYS A 69 -6.28 15.20 12.21
N MET A 70 -6.44 13.95 12.64
CA MET A 70 -7.34 12.99 11.98
C MET A 70 -8.79 13.45 11.96
N ASN A 71 -9.26 14.10 13.03
CA ASN A 71 -10.60 14.68 13.12
C ASN A 71 -10.85 15.82 12.09
N ILE A 72 -9.81 16.41 11.54
CA ILE A 72 -9.91 17.42 10.48
C ILE A 72 -9.80 16.73 9.10
N VAL A 73 -8.74 15.99 8.87
CA VAL A 73 -8.46 15.38 7.57
C VAL A 73 -9.53 14.39 7.14
N SER A 74 -10.08 13.60 8.07
CA SER A 74 -11.12 12.62 7.78
C SER A 74 -12.36 13.22 7.12
N GLN A 75 -12.70 14.46 7.45
CA GLN A 75 -13.84 15.18 6.88
C GLN A 75 -13.70 15.43 5.37
N TYR A 76 -12.48 15.44 4.86
CA TYR A 76 -12.16 15.79 3.47
C TYR A 76 -11.73 14.61 2.59
N TRP A 77 -11.57 13.40 3.14
CA TRP A 77 -11.16 12.23 2.36
C TRP A 77 -12.05 11.97 1.16
N LEU A 78 -13.36 11.92 1.38
CA LEU A 78 -14.32 11.63 0.31
C LEU A 78 -14.51 12.81 -0.64
N GLU A 79 -14.43 14.05 -0.15
CA GLU A 79 -14.49 15.23 -1.00
C GLU A 79 -13.28 15.27 -1.95
N ALA A 80 -12.07 15.02 -1.44
CA ALA A 80 -10.87 14.94 -2.26
C ALA A 80 -10.99 13.86 -3.35
N GLN A 81 -11.52 12.69 -3.01
CA GLN A 81 -11.75 11.62 -3.97
C GLN A 81 -12.78 12.05 -5.04
N LYS A 82 -13.90 12.63 -4.64
CA LYS A 82 -14.96 13.12 -5.56
C LYS A 82 -14.41 14.17 -6.54
N LYS A 83 -13.55 15.07 -6.07
CA LYS A 83 -12.93 16.09 -6.94
C LYS A 83 -11.93 15.51 -7.96
N LEU A 84 -11.31 14.36 -7.66
CA LEU A 84 -10.37 13.68 -8.56
C LEU A 84 -11.09 12.80 -9.59
N ILE A 85 -12.31 12.35 -9.30
CA ILE A 85 -13.05 11.45 -10.19
C ILE A 85 -13.49 12.20 -11.45
N ASN A 86 -13.04 11.68 -12.58
CA ASN A 86 -13.55 12.07 -13.90
C ASN A 86 -14.22 10.84 -14.52
N LYS A 87 -15.47 10.97 -14.97
CA LYS A 87 -16.33 9.87 -15.45
C LYS A 87 -15.69 8.95 -16.49
N ASN A 88 -14.65 9.42 -17.18
CA ASN A 88 -14.02 8.69 -18.28
C ASN A 88 -12.65 8.11 -17.94
N LYS A 89 -12.17 8.22 -16.69
CA LYS A 89 -10.80 7.80 -16.33
C LYS A 89 -10.78 6.98 -15.06
N ILE A 90 -10.20 5.78 -15.14
CA ILE A 90 -9.85 4.98 -13.97
C ILE A 90 -8.57 5.56 -13.36
N LEU A 91 -8.60 5.73 -12.03
CA LEU A 91 -7.51 6.26 -11.25
C LEU A 91 -6.96 5.18 -10.34
N PHE A 92 -5.65 5.05 -10.27
CA PHE A 92 -4.97 4.20 -9.30
C PHE A 92 -4.29 5.07 -8.26
N PHE A 93 -4.51 4.75 -6.99
CA PHE A 93 -3.80 5.40 -5.89
C PHE A 93 -3.18 4.38 -4.94
N LYS A 94 -1.92 4.64 -4.56
CA LYS A 94 -1.31 4.01 -3.40
C LYS A 94 -1.87 4.63 -2.14
N THR A 95 -2.12 3.81 -1.12
CA THR A 95 -2.38 4.31 0.23
C THR A 95 -1.81 3.38 1.30
N HIS A 96 -1.47 3.96 2.45
CA HIS A 96 -1.23 3.26 3.70
C HIS A 96 -2.28 3.60 4.76
N SER A 97 -3.27 4.43 4.45
CA SER A 97 -4.39 4.67 5.36
C SER A 97 -5.25 3.41 5.49
N ALA A 98 -5.65 3.10 6.72
CA ALA A 98 -6.69 2.12 6.95
C ALA A 98 -8.02 2.64 6.37
N ASN A 99 -8.83 1.76 5.79
CA ASN A 99 -10.21 2.09 5.43
C ASN A 99 -11.12 1.96 6.66
N TYR A 100 -10.73 2.62 7.73
CA TYR A 100 -11.43 2.63 9.01
C TYR A 100 -12.24 3.91 9.16
N ALA A 101 -13.37 3.84 9.86
CA ALA A 101 -14.16 5.01 10.15
C ALA A 101 -13.51 5.80 11.30
N TYR A 102 -13.20 7.05 11.04
CA TYR A 102 -12.89 8.04 12.07
C TYR A 102 -14.12 8.95 12.21
N ASP A 103 -14.75 8.97 13.38
CA ASP A 103 -16.02 9.68 13.61
C ASP A 103 -17.09 9.38 12.54
N ASN A 104 -17.27 8.10 12.20
CA ASN A 104 -18.16 7.62 11.13
C ASN A 104 -17.78 8.05 9.70
N LEU A 105 -16.61 8.67 9.51
CA LEU A 105 -16.10 9.07 8.21
C LEU A 105 -15.10 8.01 7.71
N PHE A 106 -15.50 7.24 6.70
CA PHE A 106 -14.63 6.24 6.09
C PHE A 106 -13.60 6.88 5.17
N PHE A 107 -12.39 6.31 5.17
CA PHE A 107 -11.34 6.74 4.24
C PHE A 107 -11.76 6.56 2.77
N ALA A 108 -12.39 5.44 2.44
CA ALA A 108 -12.94 5.16 1.12
C ALA A 108 -14.34 4.53 1.24
N ASN A 109 -15.19 4.77 0.25
CA ASN A 109 -16.54 4.24 0.21
C ASN A 109 -16.88 3.64 -1.17
N ASN A 110 -18.08 3.08 -1.31
CA ASN A 110 -18.54 2.46 -2.54
C ASN A 110 -18.82 3.45 -3.69
N GLU A 111 -19.03 4.74 -3.41
CA GLU A 111 -19.31 5.75 -4.44
C GLU A 111 -18.05 6.13 -5.22
N THR A 112 -16.90 6.18 -4.55
CA THR A 112 -15.64 6.62 -5.14
C THR A 112 -14.75 5.46 -5.58
N THR A 113 -14.92 4.28 -4.95
CA THR A 113 -14.07 3.10 -5.16
C THR A 113 -14.61 2.20 -6.27
N LYS A 114 -13.76 1.85 -7.22
CA LYS A 114 -14.00 0.81 -8.23
C LYS A 114 -13.54 -0.56 -7.73
N GLY A 115 -12.39 -0.63 -7.07
CA GLY A 115 -11.83 -1.87 -6.53
C GLY A 115 -10.60 -1.63 -5.66
N CYS A 116 -10.06 -2.72 -5.11
CA CYS A 116 -8.92 -2.66 -4.21
C CYS A 116 -7.97 -3.85 -4.42
N ILE A 117 -6.67 -3.57 -4.46
CA ILE A 117 -5.61 -4.57 -4.32
C ILE A 117 -4.96 -4.31 -2.97
N TYR A 118 -5.15 -5.24 -2.04
CA TYR A 118 -4.58 -5.15 -0.70
C TYR A 118 -3.41 -6.12 -0.53
N ILE A 119 -2.26 -5.61 -0.12
CA ILE A 119 -1.08 -6.42 0.12
C ILE A 119 -0.93 -6.65 1.61
N ILE A 120 -0.96 -7.93 2.01
CA ILE A 120 -0.74 -8.38 3.38
C ILE A 120 0.65 -9.02 3.50
N ARG A 121 1.27 -8.86 4.65
CA ARG A 121 2.55 -9.47 5.01
C ARG A 121 2.56 -9.88 6.47
N ASP A 122 3.37 -10.89 6.82
CA ASP A 122 3.60 -11.30 8.21
C ASP A 122 4.02 -10.08 9.07
N PRO A 123 3.22 -9.72 10.10
CA PRO A 123 3.50 -8.56 10.93
C PRO A 123 4.85 -8.64 11.65
N ARG A 124 5.37 -9.85 11.91
CA ARG A 124 6.68 -10.07 12.51
C ARG A 124 7.81 -9.61 11.57
N ASP A 125 7.68 -9.87 10.25
CA ASP A 125 8.62 -9.37 9.23
C ASP A 125 8.44 -7.87 8.94
N ILE A 126 7.21 -7.35 9.05
CA ILE A 126 6.94 -5.91 8.95
C ILE A 126 7.71 -5.16 10.04
N ILE A 127 7.64 -5.61 11.29
CA ILE A 127 8.35 -4.99 12.42
C ILE A 127 9.83 -4.80 12.10
N ILE A 128 10.50 -5.85 11.62
CA ILE A 128 11.92 -5.79 11.27
C ILE A 128 12.20 -4.82 10.13
N SER A 129 11.38 -4.87 9.09
CA SER A 129 11.56 -4.00 7.92
C SER A 129 11.26 -2.54 8.24
N TYR A 130 10.25 -2.30 9.06
CA TYR A 130 9.79 -0.94 9.36
C TYR A 130 10.65 -0.26 10.42
N SER A 131 11.12 -1.00 11.45
CA SER A 131 12.07 -0.48 12.44
C SER A 131 13.35 0.02 11.77
N LYS A 132 13.93 -0.77 10.85
CA LYS A 132 15.12 -0.37 10.09
C LYS A 132 14.87 0.84 9.19
N PHE A 133 13.70 0.90 8.54
CA PHE A 133 13.32 2.02 7.69
C PHE A 133 13.18 3.33 8.47
N LEU A 134 12.63 3.28 9.68
CA LEU A 134 12.47 4.43 10.57
C LEU A 134 13.72 4.75 11.40
N GLY A 135 14.66 3.82 11.53
CA GLY A 135 15.83 3.97 12.39
C GLY A 135 15.50 3.86 13.88
N ILE A 136 14.48 3.06 14.25
CA ILE A 136 14.05 2.83 15.64
C ILE A 136 14.27 1.39 16.06
N SER A 137 14.21 1.13 17.35
CA SER A 137 14.37 -0.22 17.91
C SER A 137 13.21 -1.15 17.54
N ILE A 138 13.46 -2.45 17.56
CA ILE A 138 12.42 -3.48 17.40
C ILE A 138 11.35 -3.33 18.48
N GLU A 139 11.76 -3.05 19.71
CA GLU A 139 10.82 -2.90 20.84
C GLU A 139 9.86 -1.74 20.64
N GLU A 140 10.34 -0.59 20.16
CA GLU A 140 9.50 0.56 19.82
C GLU A 140 8.55 0.22 18.68
N MET A 141 9.01 -0.48 17.64
CA MET A 141 8.16 -0.87 16.53
C MET A 141 7.08 -1.87 16.95
N VAL A 142 7.38 -2.80 17.86
CA VAL A 142 6.36 -3.71 18.43
C VAL A 142 5.25 -2.91 19.14
N LYS A 143 5.61 -1.87 19.89
CA LYS A 143 4.64 -0.98 20.52
C LYS A 143 3.80 -0.24 19.47
N ILE A 144 4.47 0.37 18.48
CA ILE A 144 3.81 1.17 17.42
C ILE A 144 2.79 0.33 16.62
N ILE A 145 3.16 -0.88 16.17
CA ILE A 145 2.27 -1.69 15.31
C ILE A 145 1.02 -2.19 16.03
N THR A 146 1.03 -2.17 17.36
CA THR A 146 -0.11 -2.56 18.21
C THR A 146 -0.98 -1.38 18.66
N LEU A 147 -0.60 -0.13 18.37
CA LEU A 147 -1.38 1.05 18.75
C LEU A 147 -2.62 1.22 17.88
N LYS A 148 -3.78 1.41 18.51
CA LYS A 148 -5.05 1.68 17.80
C LYS A 148 -5.04 3.00 17.04
N GLU A 149 -4.38 4.02 17.57
CA GLU A 149 -4.27 5.35 16.98
C GLU A 149 -2.93 5.57 16.27
N ASN A 150 -2.35 4.49 15.73
CA ASN A 150 -1.12 4.58 14.98
C ASN A 150 -1.30 5.42 13.71
N LYS A 151 -0.37 6.36 13.48
CA LYS A 151 -0.39 7.25 12.32
C LYS A 151 1.02 7.56 11.83
N ILE A 152 1.11 7.90 10.55
CA ILE A 152 2.30 8.55 9.99
C ILE A 152 1.99 10.04 9.91
N TYR A 153 2.84 10.86 10.50
CA TYR A 153 2.70 12.30 10.38
C TYR A 153 2.94 12.75 8.93
N GLY A 154 2.19 13.73 8.49
CA GLY A 154 2.38 14.36 7.20
C GLY A 154 3.70 15.12 7.11
N SER A 155 3.89 15.75 5.98
CA SER A 155 5.06 16.58 5.68
C SER A 155 4.61 17.79 4.86
N THR A 156 5.54 18.65 4.47
CA THR A 156 5.26 19.77 3.56
C THR A 156 4.66 19.36 2.20
N LYS A 157 4.62 18.06 1.89
CA LYS A 157 4.08 17.50 0.64
C LYS A 157 2.93 16.51 0.85
N LYS A 158 2.66 16.07 2.08
CA LYS A 158 1.69 15.01 2.37
C LYS A 158 0.91 15.32 3.64
N ILE A 159 -0.37 14.96 3.64
CA ILE A 159 -1.21 14.94 4.84
C ILE A 159 -0.88 13.71 5.71
N GLY A 160 -1.39 13.68 6.94
CA GLY A 160 -1.25 12.54 7.83
C GLY A 160 -1.92 11.27 7.27
N VAL A 161 -1.37 10.12 7.60
CA VAL A 161 -1.85 8.78 7.23
C VAL A 161 -2.31 8.06 8.48
N PHE A 162 -3.55 7.58 8.49
CA PHE A 162 -4.11 6.85 9.62
C PHE A 162 -3.92 5.35 9.45
N LEU A 163 -2.92 4.79 10.15
CA LEU A 163 -2.59 3.36 10.03
C LEU A 163 -3.48 2.45 10.88
N THR A 164 -3.80 2.86 12.10
CA THR A 164 -4.29 2.01 13.19
C THR A 164 -3.33 0.84 13.47
N ARG A 165 -3.73 -0.12 14.30
CA ARG A 165 -2.96 -1.34 14.52
C ARG A 165 -3.07 -2.27 13.31
N TRP A 166 -2.09 -3.17 13.13
CA TRP A 166 -1.97 -3.98 11.92
C TRP A 166 -3.23 -4.79 11.59
N ASP A 167 -3.82 -5.47 12.54
CA ASP A 167 -5.00 -6.31 12.34
C ASP A 167 -6.26 -5.50 12.00
N TYR A 168 -6.44 -4.31 12.60
CA TYR A 168 -7.54 -3.41 12.26
C TYR A 168 -7.36 -2.84 10.84
N HIS A 169 -6.12 -2.54 10.46
CA HIS A 169 -5.80 -2.12 9.10
C HIS A 169 -6.17 -3.20 8.08
N VAL A 170 -5.79 -4.46 8.33
CA VAL A 170 -6.19 -5.62 7.51
C VAL A 170 -7.71 -5.70 7.43
N ALA A 171 -8.39 -5.73 8.59
CA ALA A 171 -9.84 -5.81 8.69
C ALA A 171 -10.55 -4.74 7.87
N SER A 172 -10.04 -3.51 7.89
CA SER A 172 -10.67 -2.37 7.27
C SER A 172 -10.75 -2.50 5.74
N TRP A 173 -9.72 -3.05 5.12
CA TRP A 173 -9.66 -3.22 3.66
C TRP A 173 -10.36 -4.47 3.17
N ILE A 174 -10.34 -5.58 3.92
CA ILE A 174 -11.05 -6.80 3.51
C ILE A 174 -12.57 -6.66 3.61
N ARG A 175 -13.08 -5.71 4.40
CA ARG A 175 -14.53 -5.46 4.55
C ARG A 175 -15.12 -4.57 3.48
N ILE A 176 -14.32 -3.98 2.60
CA ILE A 176 -14.85 -3.13 1.52
C ILE A 176 -15.79 -3.94 0.61
N ASN A 177 -16.98 -3.40 0.35
CA ASN A 177 -17.98 -4.05 -0.51
C ASN A 177 -17.77 -3.64 -1.98
N LYS A 178 -16.60 -3.94 -2.52
CA LYS A 178 -16.18 -3.74 -3.91
C LYS A 178 -15.28 -4.90 -4.32
N PRO A 179 -15.09 -5.15 -5.62
CA PRO A 179 -14.10 -6.11 -6.10
C PRO A 179 -12.76 -5.89 -5.40
N LYS A 180 -12.23 -6.93 -4.80
CA LYS A 180 -10.97 -6.85 -4.05
C LYS A 180 -10.10 -8.07 -4.27
N MET A 181 -8.81 -7.82 -4.36
CA MET A 181 -7.77 -8.83 -4.44
C MET A 181 -6.86 -8.70 -3.21
N ILE A 182 -6.66 -9.79 -2.51
CA ILE A 182 -5.72 -9.85 -1.37
C ILE A 182 -4.49 -10.63 -1.82
N LEU A 183 -3.32 -10.00 -1.73
CA LEU A 183 -2.04 -10.59 -2.12
C LEU A 183 -1.15 -10.77 -0.88
N LYS A 184 -0.69 -12.00 -0.63
CA LYS A 184 0.33 -12.24 0.39
C LYS A 184 1.72 -11.94 -0.19
N TYR A 185 2.49 -11.12 0.52
CA TYR A 185 3.88 -10.80 0.14
C TYR A 185 4.72 -12.05 -0.05
N GLU A 186 4.51 -13.04 0.79
CA GLU A 186 5.25 -14.30 0.81
C GLU A 186 4.96 -15.16 -0.44
N ASP A 187 3.72 -15.13 -0.93
CA ASP A 187 3.32 -15.85 -2.15
C ASP A 187 3.88 -15.17 -3.39
N MET A 188 3.95 -13.83 -3.38
CA MET A 188 4.59 -13.07 -4.45
C MET A 188 6.08 -13.41 -4.61
N LEU A 189 6.78 -13.64 -3.49
CA LEU A 189 8.18 -14.06 -3.50
C LEU A 189 8.36 -15.47 -4.05
N LEU A 190 7.42 -16.38 -3.76
CA LEU A 190 7.49 -17.77 -4.20
C LEU A 190 7.12 -17.94 -5.68
N ASN A 191 6.09 -17.22 -6.12
CA ASN A 191 5.49 -17.40 -7.42
C ASN A 191 5.23 -16.05 -8.13
N PRO A 192 6.27 -15.28 -8.49
CA PRO A 192 6.09 -13.93 -9.05
C PRO A 192 5.35 -13.95 -10.40
N ARG A 193 5.55 -14.97 -11.22
CA ARG A 193 4.82 -15.13 -12.48
C ARG A 193 3.31 -15.31 -12.24
N GLN A 194 2.95 -16.17 -11.29
CA GLN A 194 1.55 -16.39 -10.94
C GLN A 194 0.91 -15.12 -10.37
N THR A 195 1.66 -14.34 -9.60
CA THR A 195 1.21 -13.04 -9.10
C THR A 195 0.87 -12.07 -10.23
N ILE A 196 1.72 -11.98 -11.27
CA ILE A 196 1.46 -11.12 -12.45
C ILE A 196 0.17 -11.55 -13.14
N LEU A 197 -0.02 -12.85 -13.37
CA LEU A 197 -1.22 -13.40 -14.00
C LEU A 197 -2.49 -13.14 -13.18
N GLN A 198 -2.43 -13.30 -11.86
CA GLN A 198 -3.54 -13.04 -10.96
C GLN A 198 -3.93 -11.56 -10.96
N ILE A 199 -2.95 -10.64 -10.92
CA ILE A 199 -3.19 -9.19 -11.01
C ILE A 199 -3.85 -8.87 -12.35
N ALA A 200 -3.33 -9.36 -13.47
CA ALA A 200 -3.89 -9.11 -14.79
C ALA A 200 -5.34 -9.65 -14.88
N LYS A 201 -5.59 -10.86 -14.40
CA LYS A 201 -6.93 -11.46 -14.35
C LYS A 201 -7.90 -10.57 -13.56
N PHE A 202 -7.54 -10.16 -12.35
CA PHE A 202 -8.35 -9.27 -11.52
C PHE A 202 -8.65 -7.95 -12.22
N LEU A 203 -7.65 -7.32 -12.84
CA LEU A 203 -7.84 -6.08 -13.58
C LEU A 203 -8.78 -6.24 -14.78
N ILE A 204 -8.71 -7.36 -15.49
CA ILE A 204 -9.55 -7.63 -16.68
C ILE A 204 -10.96 -8.06 -16.27
N GLU A 205 -11.08 -9.12 -15.48
CA GLU A 205 -12.36 -9.80 -15.22
C GLU A 205 -13.20 -9.06 -14.17
N ASP A 206 -12.59 -8.61 -13.07
CA ASP A 206 -13.32 -7.99 -11.97
C ASP A 206 -13.46 -6.47 -12.13
N LEU A 207 -12.48 -5.81 -12.78
CA LEU A 207 -12.47 -4.36 -12.93
C LEU A 207 -12.73 -3.86 -14.36
N GLY A 208 -12.84 -4.76 -15.35
CA GLY A 208 -13.16 -4.43 -16.74
C GLY A 208 -12.08 -3.61 -17.46
N ILE A 209 -10.82 -3.74 -17.06
CA ILE A 209 -9.71 -2.98 -17.67
C ILE A 209 -9.18 -3.77 -18.87
N LYS A 210 -9.12 -3.13 -20.01
CA LYS A 210 -8.54 -3.75 -21.22
C LYS A 210 -7.02 -3.77 -21.11
N ILE A 211 -6.44 -4.97 -21.12
CA ILE A 211 -4.99 -5.20 -21.01
C ILE A 211 -4.59 -6.17 -22.11
N ASN A 212 -3.49 -5.87 -22.79
CA ASN A 212 -2.79 -6.84 -23.64
C ASN A 212 -1.58 -7.37 -22.85
N LEU A 213 -1.55 -8.68 -22.61
CA LEU A 213 -0.50 -9.34 -21.83
C LEU A 213 -0.12 -10.65 -22.53
N ASP A 214 0.96 -10.60 -23.29
CA ASP A 214 1.58 -11.75 -23.93
C ASP A 214 2.77 -12.29 -23.11
N GLU A 215 3.33 -13.39 -23.55
CA GLU A 215 4.47 -14.06 -22.88
C GLU A 215 5.72 -13.19 -22.81
N GLU A 216 6.02 -12.43 -23.85
CA GLU A 216 7.18 -11.52 -23.88
C GLU A 216 7.01 -10.45 -22.81
N LYS A 217 5.84 -9.84 -22.73
CA LYS A 217 5.53 -8.81 -21.74
C LYS A 217 5.61 -9.36 -20.32
N ILE A 218 5.08 -10.57 -20.06
CA ILE A 218 5.18 -11.22 -18.75
C ILE A 218 6.64 -11.41 -18.36
N ASN A 219 7.47 -11.94 -19.27
CA ASN A 219 8.88 -12.19 -19.01
C ASN A 219 9.66 -10.89 -18.74
N ASN A 220 9.38 -9.82 -19.48
CA ASN A 220 10.00 -8.52 -19.23
C ASN A 220 9.57 -7.92 -17.89
N ILE A 221 8.30 -8.07 -17.47
CA ILE A 221 7.85 -7.67 -16.15
C ILE A 221 8.63 -8.45 -15.08
N LEU A 222 8.71 -9.77 -15.19
CA LEU A 222 9.46 -10.61 -14.24
C LEU A 222 10.90 -10.16 -14.07
N LEU A 223 11.60 -9.93 -15.18
CA LEU A 223 12.99 -9.51 -15.18
C LEU A 223 13.18 -8.13 -14.56
N THR A 224 12.38 -7.15 -15.03
CA THR A 224 12.59 -5.73 -14.67
C THR A 224 11.98 -5.35 -13.31
N THR A 225 11.05 -6.14 -12.77
CA THR A 225 10.49 -5.95 -11.42
C THR A 225 11.02 -6.96 -10.40
N SER A 226 12.01 -7.80 -10.76
CA SER A 226 12.65 -8.70 -9.80
C SER A 226 13.30 -7.91 -8.65
N PHE A 227 13.32 -8.51 -7.45
CA PHE A 227 13.90 -7.83 -6.29
C PHE A 227 15.36 -7.44 -6.49
N SER A 228 16.17 -8.32 -7.11
CA SER A 228 17.57 -8.02 -7.44
C SER A 228 17.68 -6.82 -8.38
N LYS A 229 16.88 -6.81 -9.45
CA LYS A 229 16.89 -5.68 -10.40
C LYS A 229 16.47 -4.36 -9.77
N LEU A 230 15.41 -4.36 -8.96
CA LEU A 230 14.96 -3.17 -8.26
C LEU A 230 16.00 -2.65 -7.25
N LYS A 231 16.73 -3.56 -6.58
CA LYS A 231 17.82 -3.21 -5.69
C LYS A 231 19.00 -2.61 -6.46
N ASP A 232 19.41 -3.24 -7.54
CA ASP A 232 20.50 -2.77 -8.40
C ASP A 232 20.19 -1.38 -9.01
N ASP A 233 18.92 -1.16 -9.39
CA ASP A 233 18.48 0.13 -9.91
C ASP A 233 18.45 1.21 -8.82
N GLU A 234 18.05 0.87 -7.59
CA GLU A 234 18.13 1.79 -6.46
C GLU A 234 19.59 2.20 -6.15
N GLU A 235 20.51 1.25 -6.19
CA GLU A 235 21.93 1.51 -5.95
C GLU A 235 22.53 2.43 -7.02
N LYS A 236 22.12 2.28 -8.28
CA LYS A 236 22.64 3.07 -9.41
C LYS A 236 22.00 4.42 -9.60
N LEU A 237 20.67 4.49 -9.42
CA LEU A 237 19.85 5.65 -9.79
C LEU A 237 19.28 6.38 -8.57
N GLY A 238 19.36 5.77 -7.39
CA GLY A 238 18.60 6.20 -6.21
C GLY A 238 17.11 5.88 -6.33
N PHE A 239 16.39 5.97 -5.21
CA PHE A 239 14.95 5.79 -5.22
C PHE A 239 14.27 6.79 -4.30
N PHE A 240 13.28 7.52 -4.82
CA PHE A 240 12.64 8.66 -4.12
C PHE A 240 11.76 8.26 -2.91
N GLU A 241 11.42 6.97 -2.74
CA GLU A 241 10.74 6.46 -1.53
C GLU A 241 11.71 5.90 -0.48
N SER A 242 13.02 5.94 -0.71
CA SER A 242 14.05 5.55 0.26
C SER A 242 14.06 6.49 1.46
N SER A 243 14.46 5.99 2.63
CA SER A 243 14.61 6.80 3.82
C SER A 243 16.07 7.23 4.01
N LYS A 244 16.30 8.21 4.88
CA LYS A 244 17.65 8.60 5.28
C LYS A 244 18.38 7.47 6.05
N ASN A 245 17.63 6.54 6.64
CA ASN A 245 18.16 5.51 7.53
C ASN A 245 18.39 4.16 6.83
N SER A 246 17.81 3.95 5.64
CA SER A 246 17.87 2.64 4.98
C SER A 246 17.56 2.75 3.49
N VAL A 247 18.26 1.93 2.69
CA VAL A 247 17.84 1.63 1.33
C VAL A 247 16.45 1.00 1.33
N PHE A 248 15.67 1.25 0.30
CA PHE A 248 14.29 0.77 0.22
C PHE A 248 14.23 -0.73 -0.04
N PHE A 249 14.97 -1.21 -1.07
CA PHE A 249 15.03 -2.63 -1.44
C PHE A 249 16.17 -3.35 -0.70
N ARG A 250 16.02 -3.47 0.63
CA ARG A 250 17.10 -3.97 1.50
C ARG A 250 17.32 -5.47 1.43
N SER A 251 16.28 -6.28 1.59
CA SER A 251 16.43 -7.73 1.82
C SER A 251 15.59 -8.60 0.90
N GLY A 252 14.31 -8.27 0.64
CA GLY A 252 13.42 -9.10 -0.17
C GLY A 252 13.17 -10.52 0.36
N LYS A 253 13.32 -10.73 1.68
CA LYS A 253 13.23 -12.05 2.32
C LYS A 253 11.98 -12.16 3.20
N LYS A 254 11.49 -13.40 3.36
CA LYS A 254 10.47 -13.78 4.34
C LYS A 254 11.11 -14.49 5.55
N ASN A 255 10.37 -14.58 6.66
CA ASN A 255 10.75 -15.32 7.87
C ASN A 255 12.02 -14.81 8.59
N GLN A 256 12.46 -13.56 8.35
CA GLN A 256 13.60 -12.96 9.05
C GLN A 256 13.35 -12.84 10.57
N TRP A 257 12.08 -12.80 10.95
CA TRP A 257 11.65 -12.70 12.33
C TRP A 257 12.13 -13.86 13.23
N ARG A 258 12.35 -15.05 12.63
CA ARG A 258 12.79 -16.24 13.36
C ARG A 258 14.14 -16.04 14.05
N ASP A 259 15.03 -15.34 13.38
CA ASP A 259 16.41 -15.12 13.86
C ASP A 259 16.56 -13.80 14.63
N ILE A 260 15.62 -12.86 14.48
CA ILE A 260 15.78 -11.49 14.98
C ILE A 260 14.89 -11.19 16.18
N LEU A 261 13.63 -11.67 16.19
CA LEU A 261 12.72 -11.42 17.30
C LEU A 261 12.93 -12.40 18.46
N THR A 262 12.93 -11.88 19.69
CA THR A 262 12.91 -12.72 20.88
C THR A 262 11.62 -13.53 20.95
N LYS A 263 11.65 -14.69 21.62
CA LYS A 263 10.45 -15.54 21.80
C LYS A 263 9.31 -14.77 22.48
N LYS A 264 9.61 -13.88 23.42
CA LYS A 264 8.64 -13.01 24.09
C LYS A 264 7.95 -12.07 23.09
N GLN A 265 8.70 -11.45 22.19
CA GLN A 265 8.16 -10.57 21.14
C GLN A 265 7.30 -11.35 20.15
N GLN A 266 7.75 -12.53 19.71
CA GLN A 266 6.98 -13.41 18.80
C GLN A 266 5.62 -13.73 19.41
N LEU A 267 5.59 -14.26 20.63
CA LEU A 267 4.35 -14.63 21.33
C LEU A 267 3.41 -13.43 21.52
N TYR A 268 3.95 -12.28 21.90
CA TYR A 268 3.17 -11.06 22.09
C TYR A 268 2.46 -10.63 20.77
N ILE A 269 3.19 -10.66 19.65
CA ILE A 269 2.65 -10.29 18.33
C ILE A 269 1.59 -11.30 17.88
N GLU A 270 1.87 -12.61 18.03
CA GLU A 270 0.97 -13.70 17.68
C GLU A 270 -0.33 -13.64 18.48
N GLN A 271 -0.26 -13.36 19.77
CA GLN A 271 -1.45 -13.15 20.61
C GLN A 271 -2.22 -11.88 20.22
N SER A 272 -1.50 -10.78 19.97
CA SER A 272 -2.11 -9.49 19.62
C SER A 272 -2.88 -9.53 18.31
N PHE A 273 -2.43 -10.34 17.34
CA PHE A 273 -2.97 -10.38 15.99
C PHE A 273 -3.50 -11.77 15.58
N LYS A 274 -3.77 -12.63 16.56
CA LYS A 274 -4.11 -14.05 16.39
C LYS A 274 -5.12 -14.28 15.26
N GLN A 275 -6.24 -13.56 15.27
CA GLN A 275 -7.33 -13.77 14.32
C GLN A 275 -6.86 -13.70 12.86
N TYR A 276 -6.19 -12.60 12.48
CA TYR A 276 -5.75 -12.39 11.09
C TYR A 276 -4.46 -13.14 10.76
N MET A 277 -3.60 -13.40 11.74
CA MET A 277 -2.44 -14.26 11.51
C MET A 277 -2.86 -15.70 11.22
N THR A 278 -3.88 -16.24 11.93
CA THR A 278 -4.45 -17.55 11.62
C THR A 278 -5.17 -17.54 10.27
N MET A 279 -5.99 -16.52 9.99
CA MET A 279 -6.75 -16.42 8.72
C MET A 279 -5.83 -16.45 7.49
N TYR A 280 -4.63 -15.88 7.61
CA TYR A 280 -3.65 -15.82 6.52
C TYR A 280 -2.49 -16.80 6.69
N GLU A 281 -2.63 -17.80 7.57
CA GLU A 281 -1.66 -18.91 7.75
C GLU A 281 -0.24 -18.44 8.12
N TYR A 282 -0.16 -17.44 8.97
CA TYR A 282 1.11 -17.02 9.58
C TYR A 282 1.40 -17.76 10.89
N ILE A 283 0.37 -18.33 11.51
CA ILE A 283 0.38 -19.23 12.68
C ILE A 283 -0.66 -20.30 12.53
#